data_8ee43a56fd0af4436f122aa6d9f66500
#
_entry.id   8ee43a56fd0af4436f122aa6d9f66500
#
_cell.length_a   1.000
_cell.length_b   1.000
_cell.length_c   1.000
_cell.angle_alpha   90.00
_cell.angle_beta   90.00
_cell.angle_gamma   90.00
#
_symmetry.space_group_name_H-M   'P 1'
#
loop_
_entity.id
_entity.type
_entity.pdbx_description
1 polymer ?
#
loop_
_entity_poly.entity_id
_entity_poly.type
_entity_poly.pdbx_seq_one_letter_code
_entity_poly.pdbx_strand_id
1 'polypeptide(L)'
;LYGPGKITDTLCGLQFAISPRSFYQVNPEQTEVLYAKAIEFAALTGKETVIDAYCGIGTIGLCAAGRAKQVIGVERNPDAVRNACANAAANKINNARFICADATDWMRAAAQPNSGLPHPDVVFLDPPREGSTPACIDAVAAMKPKRVVYVSCNPETLARDLTHLTHRGWKALKIQPVDMFPHTEHVEVIVCLSRDPGGSSNG
;
A
#
# COMPACT_ATOMS: atom_id res chain seq x y z
N LEU A 1 -25.74 1.17 -19.48
CA LEU A 1 -24.80 0.05 -19.33
C LEU A 1 -25.63 -1.20 -18.98
N TYR A 2 -25.71 -2.16 -19.90
CA TYR A 2 -26.37 -3.46 -19.72
C TYR A 2 -25.31 -4.44 -19.19
N GLY A 3 -25.56 -5.12 -18.06
CA GLY A 3 -24.69 -6.16 -17.54
C GLY A 3 -24.67 -6.20 -16.00
N PRO A 4 -23.89 -7.07 -15.38
CA PRO A 4 -23.83 -7.26 -13.93
C PRO A 4 -23.20 -6.07 -13.17
N GLY A 5 -22.86 -4.97 -13.85
CA GLY A 5 -22.26 -3.78 -13.26
C GLY A 5 -20.84 -3.97 -12.71
N LYS A 6 -20.17 -5.05 -13.10
CA LYS A 6 -18.79 -5.38 -12.71
C LYS A 6 -18.05 -5.93 -13.92
N ILE A 7 -16.77 -5.64 -14.01
CA ILE A 7 -15.83 -6.33 -14.92
C ILE A 7 -14.88 -7.17 -14.08
N THR A 8 -14.32 -8.19 -14.68
CA THR A 8 -13.30 -9.04 -14.04
C THR A 8 -12.02 -8.95 -14.84
N ASP A 9 -10.91 -8.77 -14.17
CA ASP A 9 -9.57 -8.76 -14.75
C ASP A 9 -8.64 -9.67 -13.94
N THR A 10 -7.53 -10.10 -14.56
CA THR A 10 -6.50 -10.92 -13.91
C THR A 10 -5.24 -10.11 -13.73
N LEU A 11 -4.73 -10.04 -12.51
CA LEU A 11 -3.52 -9.32 -12.15
C LEU A 11 -2.68 -10.14 -11.18
N CYS A 12 -1.39 -10.32 -11.46
CA CYS A 12 -0.49 -11.16 -10.66
C CYS A 12 -1.03 -12.60 -10.43
N GLY A 13 -1.76 -13.16 -11.39
CA GLY A 13 -2.39 -14.48 -11.30
C GLY A 13 -3.64 -14.55 -10.42
N LEU A 14 -4.13 -13.41 -9.91
CA LEU A 14 -5.35 -13.30 -9.12
C LEU A 14 -6.48 -12.66 -9.94
N GLN A 15 -7.71 -13.07 -9.68
CA GLN A 15 -8.89 -12.48 -10.30
C GLN A 15 -9.45 -11.33 -9.46
N PHE A 16 -9.68 -10.20 -10.10
CA PHE A 16 -10.25 -9.00 -9.47
C PHE A 16 -11.57 -8.62 -10.12
N ALA A 17 -12.63 -8.58 -9.31
CA ALA A 17 -13.88 -7.97 -9.70
C ALA A 17 -13.82 -6.47 -9.41
N ILE A 18 -14.08 -5.67 -10.44
CA ILE A 18 -13.94 -4.21 -10.42
C ILE A 18 -15.34 -3.61 -10.59
N SER A 19 -15.75 -2.76 -9.67
CA SER A 19 -16.99 -2.00 -9.80
C SER A 19 -16.75 -0.62 -10.42
N PRO A 20 -17.76 0.02 -11.03
CA PRO A 20 -17.61 1.35 -11.66
C PRO A 20 -17.19 2.47 -10.70
N ARG A 21 -17.31 2.26 -9.38
CA ARG A 21 -16.95 3.22 -8.34
C ARG A 21 -15.60 2.94 -7.68
N SER A 22 -14.87 1.95 -8.18
CA SER A 22 -13.56 1.57 -7.64
C SER A 22 -12.47 1.98 -8.61
N PHE A 23 -11.37 2.51 -8.08
CA PHE A 23 -10.17 2.74 -8.87
C PHE A 23 -9.51 1.40 -9.21
N TYR A 24 -9.00 1.28 -10.41
CA TYR A 24 -8.17 0.18 -10.88
C TYR A 24 -7.18 0.69 -11.92
N GLN A 25 -5.97 0.16 -11.91
CA GLN A 25 -4.91 0.53 -12.85
C GLN A 25 -5.27 0.12 -14.28
N VAL A 26 -5.08 1.03 -15.24
CA VAL A 26 -5.54 0.84 -16.64
C VAL A 26 -4.56 0.10 -17.53
N ASN A 27 -3.31 -0.11 -17.08
CA ASN A 27 -2.26 -0.84 -17.80
C ASN A 27 -1.88 -2.10 -17.00
N PRO A 28 -2.52 -3.26 -17.24
CA PRO A 28 -2.29 -4.46 -16.45
C PRO A 28 -0.85 -4.95 -16.47
N GLU A 29 -0.18 -4.92 -17.64
CA GLU A 29 1.20 -5.39 -17.78
C GLU A 29 2.17 -4.57 -16.93
N GLN A 30 2.07 -3.24 -16.99
CA GLN A 30 2.91 -2.36 -16.19
C GLN A 30 2.50 -2.37 -14.71
N THR A 31 1.24 -2.64 -14.40
CA THR A 31 0.78 -2.82 -13.01
C THR A 31 1.41 -4.06 -12.39
N GLU A 32 1.55 -5.17 -13.13
CA GLU A 32 2.26 -6.35 -12.65
C GLU A 32 3.73 -6.06 -12.36
N VAL A 33 4.40 -5.29 -13.21
CA VAL A 33 5.78 -4.83 -12.97
C VAL A 33 5.86 -3.96 -11.72
N LEU A 34 4.93 -3.01 -11.56
CA LEU A 34 4.83 -2.11 -10.42
C LEU A 34 4.67 -2.91 -9.11
N TYR A 35 3.70 -3.84 -9.08
CA TYR A 35 3.39 -4.61 -7.87
C TYR A 35 4.47 -5.65 -7.56
N ALA A 36 5.02 -6.32 -8.59
CA ALA A 36 6.16 -7.22 -8.38
C ALA A 36 7.34 -6.49 -7.73
N LYS A 37 7.63 -5.27 -8.18
CA LYS A 37 8.70 -4.44 -7.61
C LYS A 37 8.37 -3.95 -6.21
N ALA A 38 7.14 -3.52 -5.95
CA ALA A 38 6.71 -3.13 -4.61
C ALA A 38 6.82 -4.30 -3.61
N ILE A 39 6.41 -5.50 -4.00
CA ILE A 39 6.51 -6.72 -3.18
C ILE A 39 7.98 -7.15 -2.99
N GLU A 40 8.82 -7.02 -4.02
CA GLU A 40 10.29 -7.22 -3.88
C GLU A 40 10.87 -6.28 -2.83
N PHE A 41 10.50 -5.00 -2.86
CA PHE A 41 10.98 -4.00 -1.92
C PHE A 41 10.49 -4.24 -0.48
N ALA A 42 9.30 -4.80 -0.32
CA ALA A 42 8.76 -5.21 0.97
C ALA A 42 9.58 -6.33 1.62
N ALA A 43 10.29 -7.15 0.83
CA ALA A 43 11.13 -8.28 1.26
C ALA A 43 10.41 -9.20 2.27
N LEU A 44 9.22 -9.64 1.90
CA LEU A 44 8.37 -10.49 2.74
C LEU A 44 8.90 -11.92 2.80
N THR A 45 8.84 -12.53 3.98
CA THR A 45 9.34 -13.90 4.28
C THR A 45 8.25 -14.86 4.75
N GLY A 46 6.98 -14.43 4.76
CA GLY A 46 5.85 -15.18 5.30
C GLY A 46 5.58 -14.94 6.79
N LYS A 47 6.36 -14.09 7.44
CA LYS A 47 6.24 -13.81 8.89
C LYS A 47 5.69 -12.42 9.20
N GLU A 48 5.62 -11.55 8.21
CA GLU A 48 5.32 -10.14 8.36
C GLU A 48 3.81 -9.88 8.46
N THR A 49 3.47 -8.96 9.34
CA THR A 49 2.20 -8.24 9.31
C THR A 49 2.34 -7.05 8.39
N VAL A 50 1.52 -7.01 7.36
CA VAL A 50 1.51 -5.97 6.33
C VAL A 50 0.27 -5.10 6.49
N ILE A 51 0.45 -3.78 6.49
CA ILE A 51 -0.64 -2.82 6.30
C ILE A 51 -0.59 -2.33 4.85
N ASP A 52 -1.72 -2.38 4.16
CA ASP A 52 -1.95 -1.80 2.84
C ASP A 52 -2.86 -0.59 3.04
N ALA A 53 -2.26 0.58 3.15
CA ALA A 53 -2.97 1.83 3.36
C ALA A 53 -3.41 2.42 2.01
N TYR A 54 -4.65 2.90 1.95
CA TYR A 54 -5.34 3.29 0.72
C TYR A 54 -5.56 2.10 -0.22
N CYS A 55 -5.91 0.93 0.33
CA CYS A 55 -5.84 -0.35 -0.39
C CYS A 55 -6.82 -0.49 -1.56
N GLY A 56 -7.80 0.41 -1.73
CA GLY A 56 -8.80 0.30 -2.79
C GLY A 56 -9.52 -1.05 -2.75
N ILE A 57 -9.52 -1.75 -3.87
CA ILE A 57 -10.10 -3.11 -3.98
C ILE A 57 -9.12 -4.22 -3.54
N GLY A 58 -8.04 -3.84 -2.86
CA GLY A 58 -7.08 -4.74 -2.24
C GLY A 58 -5.98 -5.26 -3.17
N THR A 59 -5.69 -4.61 -4.28
CA THR A 59 -4.81 -5.16 -5.32
C THR A 59 -3.40 -5.44 -4.83
N ILE A 60 -2.70 -4.46 -4.25
CA ILE A 60 -1.32 -4.64 -3.77
C ILE A 60 -1.28 -5.65 -2.62
N GLY A 61 -2.17 -5.48 -1.63
CA GLY A 61 -2.22 -6.33 -0.46
C GLY A 61 -2.52 -7.80 -0.80
N LEU A 62 -3.46 -8.07 -1.71
CA LEU A 62 -3.78 -9.43 -2.12
C LEU A 62 -2.65 -10.08 -2.92
N CYS A 63 -1.98 -9.32 -3.82
CA CYS A 63 -0.79 -9.82 -4.52
C CYS A 63 0.36 -10.15 -3.55
N ALA A 64 0.47 -9.42 -2.42
CA ALA A 64 1.48 -9.66 -1.40
C ALA A 64 1.11 -10.80 -0.42
N ALA A 65 -0.18 -11.15 -0.32
CA ALA A 65 -0.70 -12.03 0.74
C ALA A 65 -0.04 -13.42 0.78
N GLY A 66 0.31 -13.99 -0.38
CA GLY A 66 1.00 -15.29 -0.44
C GLY A 66 2.41 -15.29 0.17
N ARG A 67 2.98 -14.11 0.45
CA ARG A 67 4.31 -13.92 1.05
C ARG A 67 4.28 -13.25 2.41
N ALA A 68 3.09 -12.98 2.97
CA ALA A 68 2.89 -12.34 4.26
C ALA A 68 2.24 -13.30 5.26
N LYS A 69 2.48 -13.09 6.55
CA LYS A 69 1.72 -13.75 7.62
C LYS A 69 0.26 -13.30 7.59
N GLN A 70 0.05 -12.01 7.48
CA GLN A 70 -1.27 -11.40 7.35
C GLN A 70 -1.18 -10.05 6.65
N VAL A 71 -2.26 -9.69 5.97
CA VAL A 71 -2.45 -8.39 5.33
C VAL A 71 -3.66 -7.69 5.93
N ILE A 72 -3.52 -6.38 6.18
CA ILE A 72 -4.60 -5.54 6.67
C ILE A 72 -4.73 -4.38 5.72
N GLY A 73 -5.77 -4.40 4.88
CA GLY A 73 -6.10 -3.29 4.00
C GLY A 73 -6.97 -2.26 4.71
N VAL A 74 -6.64 -0.99 4.54
CA VAL A 74 -7.43 0.13 5.08
C VAL A 74 -7.86 1.03 3.94
N GLU A 75 -9.17 1.23 3.79
CA GLU A 75 -9.77 1.99 2.71
C GLU A 75 -11.03 2.71 3.22
N ARG A 76 -11.19 3.97 2.85
CA ARG A 76 -12.36 4.77 3.28
C ARG A 76 -13.63 4.50 2.48
N ASN A 77 -13.50 4.03 1.24
CA ASN A 77 -14.64 3.76 0.37
C ASN A 77 -15.26 2.39 0.68
N PRO A 78 -16.49 2.32 1.23
CA PRO A 78 -17.11 1.05 1.60
C PRO A 78 -17.39 0.13 0.41
N ASP A 79 -17.56 0.67 -0.81
CA ASP A 79 -17.73 -0.12 -2.03
C ASP A 79 -16.43 -0.82 -2.40
N ALA A 80 -15.30 -0.12 -2.30
CA ALA A 80 -13.98 -0.69 -2.54
C ALA A 80 -13.64 -1.76 -1.50
N VAL A 81 -13.92 -1.54 -0.23
CA VAL A 81 -13.74 -2.54 0.85
C VAL A 81 -14.58 -3.79 0.59
N ARG A 82 -15.85 -3.65 0.17
CA ARG A 82 -16.68 -4.81 -0.21
C ARG A 82 -16.08 -5.60 -1.37
N ASN A 83 -15.54 -4.89 -2.38
CA ASN A 83 -14.85 -5.53 -3.50
C ASN A 83 -13.57 -6.22 -3.04
N ALA A 84 -12.77 -5.60 -2.17
CA ALA A 84 -11.55 -6.19 -1.62
C ALA A 84 -11.84 -7.51 -0.86
N CYS A 85 -12.87 -7.53 -0.02
CA CYS A 85 -13.33 -8.75 0.66
C CYS A 85 -13.78 -9.84 -0.33
N ALA A 86 -14.55 -9.45 -1.36
CA ALA A 86 -15.02 -10.37 -2.40
C ALA A 86 -13.84 -10.93 -3.22
N ASN A 87 -12.85 -10.08 -3.56
CA ASN A 87 -11.65 -10.47 -4.29
C ASN A 87 -10.78 -11.44 -3.45
N ALA A 88 -10.62 -11.19 -2.16
CA ALA A 88 -9.93 -12.13 -1.26
C ALA A 88 -10.61 -13.50 -1.25
N ALA A 89 -11.94 -13.53 -1.10
CA ALA A 89 -12.72 -14.76 -1.08
C ALA A 89 -12.65 -15.53 -2.43
N ALA A 90 -12.79 -14.82 -3.56
CA ALA A 90 -12.70 -15.41 -4.89
C ALA A 90 -11.35 -16.08 -5.16
N ASN A 91 -10.26 -15.50 -4.62
CA ASN A 91 -8.90 -16.01 -4.74
C ASN A 91 -8.49 -16.95 -3.58
N LYS A 92 -9.41 -17.31 -2.69
CA LYS A 92 -9.16 -18.17 -1.52
C LYS A 92 -8.04 -17.65 -0.59
N ILE A 93 -7.88 -16.33 -0.51
CA ILE A 93 -6.91 -15.67 0.37
C ILE A 93 -7.56 -15.46 1.74
N ASN A 94 -7.09 -16.20 2.75
CA ASN A 94 -7.69 -16.23 4.08
C ASN A 94 -6.89 -15.41 5.12
N ASN A 95 -5.71 -14.91 4.76
CA ASN A 95 -4.83 -14.13 5.62
C ASN A 95 -4.88 -12.61 5.34
N ALA A 96 -5.87 -12.17 4.57
CA ALA A 96 -6.13 -10.76 4.31
C ALA A 96 -7.46 -10.35 4.94
N ARG A 97 -7.49 -9.15 5.56
CA ARG A 97 -8.71 -8.52 6.07
C ARG A 97 -8.75 -7.06 5.67
N PHE A 98 -9.93 -6.51 5.48
CA PHE A 98 -10.12 -5.14 5.02
C PHE A 98 -10.98 -4.35 6.00
N ILE A 99 -10.59 -3.10 6.25
CA ILE A 99 -11.20 -2.20 7.23
C ILE A 99 -11.69 -0.96 6.50
N CYS A 100 -12.97 -0.65 6.66
CA CYS A 100 -13.54 0.58 6.14
C CYS A 100 -13.28 1.73 7.13
N ALA A 101 -12.22 2.50 6.87
CA ALA A 101 -11.81 3.63 7.69
C ALA A 101 -10.95 4.60 6.87
N ASP A 102 -10.82 5.84 7.35
CA ASP A 102 -9.76 6.73 6.88
C ASP A 102 -8.39 6.16 7.32
N ALA A 103 -7.45 6.07 6.37
CA ALA A 103 -6.14 5.47 6.63
C ALA A 103 -5.35 6.23 7.69
N THR A 104 -5.43 7.58 7.70
CA THR A 104 -4.76 8.41 8.70
C THR A 104 -5.30 8.15 10.10
N ASP A 105 -6.64 8.16 10.24
CA ASP A 105 -7.28 7.98 11.55
C ASP A 105 -7.04 6.57 12.09
N TRP A 106 -7.14 5.56 11.23
CA TRP A 106 -6.90 4.19 11.63
C TRP A 106 -5.45 3.96 12.06
N MET A 107 -4.48 4.48 11.29
CA MET A 107 -3.05 4.34 11.65
C MET A 107 -2.69 5.14 12.90
N ARG A 108 -3.30 6.31 13.12
CA ARG A 108 -3.13 7.06 14.38
C ARG A 108 -3.64 6.27 15.57
N ALA A 109 -4.79 5.62 15.44
CA ALA A 109 -5.33 4.74 16.48
C ALA A 109 -4.42 3.52 16.71
N ALA A 110 -3.94 2.89 15.65
CA ALA A 110 -3.04 1.73 15.73
C ALA A 110 -1.68 2.06 16.34
N ALA A 111 -1.21 3.30 16.19
CA ALA A 111 0.05 3.78 16.76
C ALA A 111 -0.02 4.03 18.28
N GLN A 112 -1.23 4.07 18.86
CA GLN A 112 -1.38 4.30 20.31
C GLN A 112 -0.89 3.10 21.13
N PRO A 113 -0.21 3.34 22.26
CA PRO A 113 0.12 2.28 23.19
C PRO A 113 -1.16 1.54 23.62
N ASN A 114 -1.11 0.22 23.64
CA ASN A 114 -2.23 -0.65 24.03
C ASN A 114 -3.49 -0.52 23.14
N SER A 115 -3.35 -0.12 21.90
CA SER A 115 -4.47 -0.03 20.95
C SER A 115 -5.18 -1.36 20.71
N GLY A 116 -4.51 -2.49 20.98
CA GLY A 116 -5.00 -3.84 20.63
C GLY A 116 -4.98 -4.09 19.11
N LEU A 117 -4.56 -3.12 18.31
CA LEU A 117 -4.45 -3.25 16.85
C LEU A 117 -3.09 -3.85 16.48
N PRO A 118 -3.01 -4.58 15.34
CA PRO A 118 -1.77 -5.21 14.92
C PRO A 118 -0.69 -4.19 14.61
N HIS A 119 0.51 -4.48 15.07
CA HIS A 119 1.71 -3.72 14.76
C HIS A 119 2.28 -4.19 13.41
N PRO A 120 2.51 -3.29 12.43
CA PRO A 120 3.01 -3.69 11.12
C PRO A 120 4.52 -3.93 11.13
N ASP A 121 4.95 -4.93 10.37
CA ASP A 121 6.35 -5.06 9.95
C ASP A 121 6.62 -4.26 8.67
N VAL A 122 5.63 -4.20 7.78
CA VAL A 122 5.69 -3.48 6.50
C VAL A 122 4.41 -2.68 6.30
N VAL A 123 4.56 -1.46 5.75
CA VAL A 123 3.44 -0.62 5.33
C VAL A 123 3.60 -0.31 3.84
N PHE A 124 2.60 -0.67 3.04
CA PHE A 124 2.40 -0.11 1.71
C PHE A 124 1.63 1.20 1.83
N LEU A 125 2.11 2.23 1.15
CA LEU A 125 1.43 3.51 0.98
C LEU A 125 1.22 3.74 -0.52
N ASP A 126 -0.03 3.79 -0.96
CA ASP A 126 -0.41 4.14 -2.33
C ASP A 126 -1.48 5.26 -2.28
N PRO A 127 -1.09 6.47 -1.82
CA PRO A 127 -2.03 7.55 -1.64
C PRO A 127 -2.48 8.15 -2.99
N PRO A 128 -3.55 8.97 -3.00
CA PRO A 128 -3.96 9.72 -4.19
C PRO A 128 -2.88 10.73 -4.64
N ARG A 129 -3.11 11.41 -5.79
CA ARG A 129 -2.14 12.34 -6.41
C ARG A 129 -1.66 13.46 -5.49
N GLU A 130 -2.46 13.84 -4.51
CA GLU A 130 -2.12 14.85 -3.49
C GLU A 130 -1.06 14.35 -2.49
N GLY A 131 -0.70 13.08 -2.57
CA GLY A 131 0.22 12.42 -1.64
C GLY A 131 -0.45 12.07 -0.32
N SER A 132 0.37 11.70 0.67
CA SER A 132 -0.09 11.39 2.01
C SER A 132 -0.17 12.64 2.87
N THR A 133 -1.01 12.62 3.91
CA THR A 133 -1.06 13.73 4.86
C THR A 133 0.11 13.66 5.84
N PRO A 134 0.60 14.81 6.37
CA PRO A 134 1.61 14.81 7.44
C PRO A 134 1.20 13.94 8.63
N ALA A 135 -0.07 13.98 9.01
CA ALA A 135 -0.60 13.17 10.11
C ALA A 135 -0.53 11.65 9.84
N CYS A 136 -0.77 11.23 8.58
CA CYS A 136 -0.61 9.84 8.17
C CYS A 136 0.85 9.40 8.24
N ILE A 137 1.76 10.22 7.71
CA ILE A 137 3.22 9.96 7.75
C ILE A 137 3.71 9.86 9.19
N ASP A 138 3.24 10.75 10.08
CA ASP A 138 3.58 10.72 11.50
C ASP A 138 3.07 9.45 12.18
N ALA A 139 1.86 9.00 11.84
CA ALA A 139 1.30 7.76 12.37
C ALA A 139 2.10 6.53 11.91
N VAL A 140 2.46 6.46 10.61
CA VAL A 140 3.35 5.42 10.08
C VAL A 140 4.69 5.41 10.81
N ALA A 141 5.28 6.59 11.00
CA ALA A 141 6.55 6.72 11.72
C ALA A 141 6.44 6.27 13.19
N ALA A 142 5.33 6.57 13.85
CA ALA A 142 5.07 6.17 15.24
C ALA A 142 4.89 4.66 15.40
N MET A 143 4.28 3.98 14.41
CA MET A 143 4.17 2.52 14.39
C MET A 143 5.51 1.80 14.18
N LYS A 144 6.55 2.49 13.73
CA LYS A 144 7.92 1.97 13.55
C LYS A 144 7.99 0.64 12.76
N PRO A 145 7.32 0.50 11.61
CA PRO A 145 7.49 -0.70 10.79
C PRO A 145 8.96 -0.85 10.37
N LYS A 146 9.37 -2.06 9.99
CA LYS A 146 10.72 -2.32 9.47
C LYS A 146 10.92 -1.67 8.11
N ARG A 147 9.86 -1.61 7.29
CA ARG A 147 9.87 -1.03 5.95
C ARG A 147 8.59 -0.27 5.66
N VAL A 148 8.74 0.77 4.86
CA VAL A 148 7.63 1.44 4.17
C VAL A 148 7.92 1.33 2.67
N VAL A 149 6.96 0.86 1.92
CA VAL A 149 7.00 0.85 0.46
C VAL A 149 5.97 1.87 -0.01
N TYR A 150 6.46 2.96 -0.55
CA TYR A 150 5.64 4.06 -1.05
C TYR A 150 5.51 3.95 -2.56
N VAL A 151 4.29 3.86 -3.07
CA VAL A 151 3.96 3.94 -4.49
C VAL A 151 3.34 5.31 -4.75
N SER A 152 3.73 5.99 -5.81
CA SER A 152 3.24 7.33 -6.10
C SER A 152 3.13 7.59 -7.60
N CYS A 153 2.01 8.14 -8.01
CA CYS A 153 1.79 8.64 -9.38
C CYS A 153 2.20 10.12 -9.56
N ASN A 154 2.74 10.77 -8.51
CA ASN A 154 3.14 12.17 -8.56
C ASN A 154 4.49 12.37 -7.85
N PRO A 155 5.59 12.57 -8.63
CA PRO A 155 6.93 12.76 -8.07
C PRO A 155 7.08 13.98 -7.16
N GLU A 156 6.32 15.06 -7.38
CA GLU A 156 6.41 16.27 -6.58
C GLU A 156 5.87 16.05 -5.16
N THR A 157 4.68 15.46 -5.05
CA THR A 157 4.10 15.14 -3.75
C THR A 157 4.89 14.04 -3.05
N LEU A 158 5.43 13.07 -3.81
CA LEU A 158 6.34 12.07 -3.27
C LEU A 158 7.58 12.71 -2.65
N ALA A 159 8.25 13.65 -3.32
CA ALA A 159 9.43 14.33 -2.80
C ALA A 159 9.14 15.07 -1.48
N ARG A 160 7.98 15.74 -1.39
CA ARG A 160 7.50 16.37 -0.16
C ARG A 160 7.33 15.33 0.98
N ASP A 161 6.67 14.23 0.69
CA ASP A 161 6.34 13.20 1.67
C ASP A 161 7.61 12.43 2.12
N LEU A 162 8.53 12.18 1.20
CA LEU A 162 9.85 11.61 1.52
C LEU A 162 10.68 12.53 2.42
N THR A 163 10.63 13.84 2.18
CA THR A 163 11.26 14.82 3.06
C THR A 163 10.71 14.73 4.48
N HIS A 164 9.38 14.63 4.62
CA HIS A 164 8.74 14.46 5.92
C HIS A 164 9.17 13.15 6.61
N LEU A 165 9.17 12.03 5.87
CA LEU A 165 9.65 10.73 6.38
C LEU A 165 11.11 10.79 6.82
N THR A 166 11.97 11.48 6.04
CA THR A 166 13.38 11.66 6.39
C THR A 166 13.55 12.41 7.70
N HIS A 167 12.78 13.45 7.95
CA HIS A 167 12.78 14.17 9.23
C HIS A 167 12.29 13.29 10.40
N ARG A 168 11.60 12.18 10.13
CA ARG A 168 11.19 11.15 11.11
C ARG A 168 12.18 9.98 11.22
N GLY A 169 13.38 10.11 10.62
CA GLY A 169 14.46 9.13 10.70
C GLY A 169 14.35 7.96 9.72
N TRP A 170 13.58 8.13 8.64
CA TRP A 170 13.52 7.18 7.54
C TRP A 170 14.53 7.52 6.45
N LYS A 171 15.07 6.49 5.78
CA LYS A 171 15.97 6.64 4.64
C LYS A 171 15.42 5.90 3.45
N ALA A 172 15.41 6.53 2.28
CA ALA A 172 15.13 5.87 1.03
C ALA A 172 16.32 4.96 0.66
N LEU A 173 16.05 3.67 0.54
CA LEU A 173 17.06 2.65 0.22
C LEU A 173 17.08 2.34 -1.27
N LYS A 174 15.91 2.33 -1.90
CA LYS A 174 15.71 2.01 -3.32
C LYS A 174 14.62 2.90 -3.87
N ILE A 175 14.82 3.34 -5.10
CA ILE A 175 13.84 4.13 -5.87
C ILE A 175 13.75 3.48 -7.24
N GLN A 176 12.54 3.18 -7.70
CA GLN A 176 12.28 2.58 -9.00
C GLN A 176 11.12 3.31 -9.68
N PRO A 177 11.37 4.05 -10.76
CA PRO A 177 10.30 4.53 -11.63
C PRO A 177 9.77 3.38 -12.50
N VAL A 178 8.47 3.45 -12.83
CA VAL A 178 7.78 2.54 -13.74
C VAL A 178 6.96 3.38 -14.70
N ASP A 179 7.17 3.17 -16.00
CA ASP A 179 6.42 3.85 -17.07
C ASP A 179 5.05 3.20 -17.24
N MET A 180 4.09 3.64 -16.43
CA MET A 180 2.70 3.16 -16.46
C MET A 180 1.93 3.71 -17.68
N PHE A 181 2.29 4.87 -18.16
CA PHE A 181 1.59 5.62 -19.20
C PHE A 181 2.56 6.07 -20.31
N PRO A 182 3.06 5.14 -21.16
CA PRO A 182 3.99 5.45 -22.23
C PRO A 182 3.52 6.63 -23.10
N HIS A 183 4.45 7.45 -23.53
CA HIS A 183 4.21 8.68 -24.30
C HIS A 183 3.48 9.80 -23.55
N THR A 184 3.42 9.76 -22.24
CA THR A 184 2.95 10.85 -21.38
C THR A 184 4.06 11.30 -20.42
N GLU A 185 3.85 12.41 -19.71
CA GLU A 185 4.74 12.87 -18.64
C GLU A 185 4.50 12.16 -17.28
N HIS A 186 3.54 11.24 -17.23
CA HIS A 186 3.16 10.56 -16.00
C HIS A 186 4.05 9.34 -15.75
N VAL A 187 4.60 9.26 -14.57
CA VAL A 187 5.44 8.15 -14.10
C VAL A 187 4.96 7.69 -12.71
N GLU A 188 4.90 6.37 -12.52
CA GLU A 188 4.77 5.79 -11.19
C GLU A 188 6.16 5.60 -10.58
N VAL A 189 6.29 5.88 -9.29
CA VAL A 189 7.56 5.73 -8.59
C VAL A 189 7.36 4.90 -7.33
N ILE A 190 8.16 3.86 -7.18
CA ILE A 190 8.19 3.03 -5.97
C ILE A 190 9.42 3.40 -5.15
N VAL A 191 9.23 3.67 -3.87
CA VAL A 191 10.32 3.93 -2.94
C VAL A 191 10.28 2.95 -1.78
N CYS A 192 11.39 2.26 -1.55
CA CYS A 192 11.59 1.48 -0.33
C CYS A 192 12.28 2.35 0.71
N LEU A 193 11.62 2.50 1.87
CA LEU A 193 12.21 3.20 3.01
C LEU A 193 12.41 2.23 4.18
N SER A 194 13.48 2.45 4.93
CA SER A 194 13.74 1.78 6.21
C SER A 194 14.26 2.78 7.22
N ARG A 195 14.08 2.45 8.50
CA ARG A 195 14.79 3.18 9.57
C ARG A 195 16.16 2.55 9.74
N ASP A 196 17.18 3.34 10.06
CA ASP A 196 18.48 2.81 10.47
C ASP A 196 18.29 1.94 11.73
N PRO A 197 18.68 0.67 11.72
CA PRO A 197 18.67 -0.13 12.94
C PRO A 197 19.74 0.28 13.96
N GLY A 198 20.48 1.37 13.71
CA GLY A 198 21.66 1.75 14.49
C GLY A 198 21.90 3.24 14.65
N GLY A 199 20.85 4.05 14.82
CA GLY A 199 21.02 5.41 15.32
C GLY A 199 21.26 5.40 16.84
N SER A 200 22.36 4.80 17.30
CA SER A 200 22.94 5.18 18.58
C SER A 200 23.36 6.63 18.45
N SER A 201 22.65 7.52 19.11
CA SER A 201 23.09 8.86 19.42
C SER A 201 24.48 8.76 20.11
N ASN A 202 25.53 8.89 19.33
CA ASN A 202 26.79 9.33 19.93
C ASN A 202 26.63 10.81 20.24
N GLY A 203 26.67 11.08 21.55
CA GLY A 203 26.52 12.36 22.22
C GLY A 203 27.52 13.43 21.86
#